data_29898ebae3b464447581fe4df1b1c09a
#
_entry.id   29898ebae3b464447581fe4df1b1c09a
#
_cell.length_a   1.000
_cell.length_b   1.000
_cell.length_c   1.000
_cell.angle_alpha   90.00
_cell.angle_beta   90.00
_cell.angle_gamma   90.00
#
_symmetry.space_group_name_H-M   'P 1'
#
loop_
_entity.id
_entity.type
_entity.pdbx_description
1 polymer ?
#
loop_
_entity_poly.entity_id
_entity_poly.type
_entity_poly.pdbx_seq_one_letter_code
_entity_poly.pdbx_strand_id
1 'polypeptide(L)'
;MKIPSLQYYHIAEGLTAFSSMREGGYSTGRYGEFNINRYCGDSDEAIRRNREALCRLLSITDDRLLMPHQVHKAEIAVITEPIGMDLEGYDALMTNVEEVCIGVSTADCIPVLLYDPRQRAVCAVHAGWRGTVMRIVEQSVARMTEVYGTNPADLIAQIGPGIHLESFEVGDEVYQAFENAGFDMNSISRKYPCGSKLFTFHSSLLPSKWHIDLPECNRLQLISAGVPETQISVSPVCTYMQSDTYFSARRLGIESGRIFTGIILRRRGCHLLPIPQHPQRRAT
;
A
#
# COMPACT_ATOMS: atom_id res chain seq x y z
N MET A 1 12.54 5.89 23.92
CA MET A 1 12.40 6.18 22.49
C MET A 1 11.20 5.41 21.99
N LYS A 2 10.31 6.01 21.20
CA LYS A 2 9.17 5.29 20.63
C LYS A 2 9.65 4.42 19.46
N ILE A 3 9.05 3.23 19.31
CA ILE A 3 9.35 2.26 18.26
C ILE A 3 8.10 2.08 17.42
N PRO A 4 8.15 2.35 16.11
CA PRO A 4 6.99 2.16 15.22
C PRO A 4 6.53 0.71 15.22
N SER A 5 5.21 0.51 15.27
CA SER A 5 4.61 -0.81 15.06
C SER A 5 4.51 -1.08 13.56
N LEU A 6 5.08 -2.21 13.12
CA LEU A 6 5.08 -2.63 11.72
C LEU A 6 4.47 -4.03 11.58
N GLN A 7 3.64 -4.20 10.56
CA GLN A 7 3.26 -5.50 10.04
C GLN A 7 4.27 -5.90 8.97
N TYR A 8 5.04 -6.94 9.22
CA TYR A 8 6.00 -7.46 8.26
C TYR A 8 5.38 -8.50 7.33
N TYR A 9 5.88 -8.54 6.09
CA TYR A 9 5.52 -9.53 5.07
C TYR A 9 6.72 -10.43 4.78
N HIS A 10 6.52 -11.74 4.88
CA HIS A 10 7.54 -12.73 4.57
C HIS A 10 7.47 -13.10 3.07
N ILE A 11 7.97 -12.21 2.21
CA ILE A 11 7.94 -12.38 0.75
C ILE A 11 9.07 -13.32 0.31
N ALA A 12 10.31 -13.04 0.75
CA ALA A 12 11.50 -13.84 0.45
C ALA A 12 12.64 -13.51 1.43
N GLU A 13 13.66 -14.37 1.48
CA GLU A 13 14.92 -14.07 2.15
C GLU A 13 15.64 -12.90 1.45
N GLY A 14 16.36 -12.10 2.22
CA GLY A 14 17.06 -10.93 1.70
C GLY A 14 16.15 -9.75 1.35
N LEU A 15 14.89 -9.77 1.83
CA LEU A 15 13.97 -8.64 1.77
C LEU A 15 13.48 -8.20 3.15
N THR A 16 13.20 -6.91 3.26
CA THR A 16 12.35 -6.37 4.33
C THR A 16 11.15 -5.70 3.68
N ALA A 17 9.96 -6.24 3.91
CA ALA A 17 8.69 -5.71 3.40
C ALA A 17 7.71 -5.54 4.55
N PHE A 18 7.01 -4.41 4.61
CA PHE A 18 6.15 -4.08 5.75
C PHE A 18 5.11 -3.02 5.41
N SER A 19 4.07 -2.95 6.27
CA SER A 19 3.20 -1.78 6.40
C SER A 19 3.27 -1.23 7.83
N SER A 20 3.35 0.09 7.98
CA SER A 20 3.28 0.71 9.30
C SER A 20 1.87 0.68 9.87
N MET A 21 1.79 0.62 11.21
CA MET A 21 0.55 0.84 11.96
C MET A 21 0.54 2.26 12.53
N ARG A 22 -0.56 2.64 13.17
CA ARG A 22 -0.71 3.97 13.78
C ARG A 22 0.10 4.18 15.06
N GLU A 23 0.50 3.09 15.73
CA GLU A 23 1.14 3.10 17.04
C GLU A 23 2.66 3.31 16.97
N GLY A 24 3.23 3.79 18.07
CA GLY A 24 4.67 3.83 18.28
C GLY A 24 5.38 5.06 17.71
N GLY A 25 4.66 6.13 17.43
CA GLY A 25 5.21 7.37 16.87
C GLY A 25 5.04 8.60 17.77
N TYR A 26 5.32 9.76 17.19
CA TYR A 26 5.36 11.06 17.85
C TYR A 26 4.24 12.02 17.42
N SER A 27 3.48 11.66 16.40
CA SER A 27 2.29 12.40 15.96
C SER A 27 1.16 12.29 16.97
N THR A 28 0.20 13.21 16.92
CA THR A 28 -0.93 13.29 17.87
C THR A 28 -2.27 13.43 17.16
N GLY A 29 -3.35 13.23 17.88
CA GLY A 29 -4.70 13.39 17.34
C GLY A 29 -4.98 12.50 16.16
N ARG A 30 -5.49 13.07 15.07
CA ARG A 30 -5.84 12.35 13.84
C ARG A 30 -4.63 11.80 13.06
N TYR A 31 -3.42 12.27 13.37
CA TYR A 31 -2.15 11.79 12.78
C TYR A 31 -1.46 10.74 13.65
N GLY A 32 -1.99 10.49 14.83
CA GLY A 32 -1.31 9.73 15.84
C GLY A 32 -1.45 8.22 15.74
N GLU A 33 -0.38 7.55 16.11
CA GLU A 33 0.90 8.15 16.60
C GLU A 33 1.99 8.19 15.55
N PHE A 34 2.02 7.24 14.61
CA PHE A 34 3.09 7.08 13.65
C PHE A 34 2.64 7.47 12.24
N ASN A 35 3.14 8.61 11.77
CA ASN A 35 2.92 9.10 10.41
C ASN A 35 4.23 9.73 9.91
N ILE A 36 4.66 9.38 8.69
CA ILE A 36 5.85 9.95 8.04
C ILE A 36 5.51 10.75 6.79
N ASN A 37 4.23 10.88 6.45
CA ASN A 37 3.77 11.63 5.28
C ASN A 37 3.70 13.13 5.62
N ARG A 38 4.51 13.94 4.89
CA ARG A 38 4.57 15.40 5.06
C ARG A 38 3.46 16.17 4.34
N TYR A 39 2.68 15.48 3.50
CA TYR A 39 1.67 16.12 2.64
C TYR A 39 0.25 16.06 3.20
N CYS A 40 0.06 15.50 4.39
CA CYS A 40 -1.27 15.33 5.00
C CYS A 40 -1.59 16.36 6.11
N GLY A 41 -0.66 17.30 6.41
CA GLY A 41 -0.87 18.39 7.36
C GLY A 41 -0.45 18.10 8.79
N ASP A 42 0.35 17.08 9.03
CA ASP A 42 0.95 16.77 10.34
C ASP A 42 2.13 17.73 10.65
N SER A 43 2.58 17.75 11.90
CA SER A 43 3.72 18.54 12.36
C SER A 43 5.04 18.06 11.75
N ASP A 44 5.82 18.96 11.17
CA ASP A 44 7.15 18.66 10.60
C ASP A 44 8.08 18.00 11.63
N GLU A 45 8.04 18.43 12.87
CA GLU A 45 8.85 17.86 13.96
C GLU A 45 8.42 16.43 14.28
N ALA A 46 7.12 16.14 14.31
CA ALA A 46 6.61 14.78 14.52
C ALA A 46 7.00 13.86 13.36
N ILE A 47 6.85 14.34 12.13
CA ILE A 47 7.25 13.62 10.91
C ILE A 47 8.75 13.30 10.93
N ARG A 48 9.60 14.30 11.21
CA ARG A 48 11.05 14.10 11.29
C ARG A 48 11.41 13.01 12.33
N ARG A 49 10.84 13.09 13.53
CA ARG A 49 11.07 12.10 14.60
C ARG A 49 10.57 10.70 14.24
N ASN A 50 9.43 10.62 13.57
CA ASN A 50 8.88 9.35 13.08
C ASN A 50 9.78 8.73 12.01
N ARG A 51 10.26 9.53 11.04
CA ARG A 51 11.21 9.07 10.02
C ARG A 51 12.51 8.57 10.65
N GLU A 52 13.08 9.32 11.59
CA GLU A 52 14.28 8.89 12.33
C GLU A 52 14.07 7.58 13.09
N ALA A 53 12.90 7.40 13.71
CA ALA A 53 12.56 6.15 14.42
C ALA A 53 12.45 4.97 13.45
N LEU A 54 11.82 5.17 12.29
CA LEU A 54 11.72 4.16 11.25
C LEU A 54 13.09 3.80 10.66
N CYS A 55 13.90 4.80 10.32
CA CYS A 55 15.23 4.58 9.77
C CYS A 55 16.12 3.75 10.72
N ARG A 56 16.07 4.07 12.03
CA ARG A 56 16.79 3.28 13.04
C ARG A 56 16.29 1.83 13.10
N LEU A 57 14.96 1.64 13.10
CA LEU A 57 14.36 0.31 13.13
C LEU A 57 14.76 -0.52 11.90
N LEU A 58 14.83 0.13 10.73
CA LEU A 58 15.19 -0.50 9.47
C LEU A 58 16.71 -0.58 9.23
N SER A 59 17.52 0.04 10.11
CA SER A 59 18.99 0.14 9.96
C SER A 59 19.43 0.79 8.64
N ILE A 60 18.75 1.88 8.26
CA ILE A 60 19.07 2.72 7.10
C ILE A 60 19.20 4.19 7.49
N THR A 61 19.76 5.01 6.63
CA THR A 61 19.80 6.47 6.76
C THR A 61 18.57 7.12 6.12
N ASP A 62 18.25 8.38 6.48
CA ASP A 62 17.04 9.06 6.00
C ASP A 62 17.05 9.32 4.48
N ASP A 63 18.21 9.53 3.89
CA ASP A 63 18.43 9.65 2.45
C ASP A 63 18.15 8.35 1.67
N ARG A 64 18.05 7.22 2.37
CA ARG A 64 17.67 5.91 1.81
C ARG A 64 16.21 5.51 2.09
N LEU A 65 15.42 6.39 2.67
CA LEU A 65 13.98 6.22 2.89
C LEU A 65 13.19 7.08 1.89
N LEU A 66 12.78 6.49 0.78
CA LEU A 66 12.15 7.18 -0.36
C LEU A 66 10.63 6.97 -0.37
N MET A 67 9.91 8.07 -0.48
CA MET A 67 8.46 8.13 -0.59
C MET A 67 8.07 9.26 -1.55
N PRO A 68 7.26 9.00 -2.59
CA PRO A 68 6.86 10.04 -3.53
C PRO A 68 5.78 10.96 -2.97
N HIS A 69 5.64 12.15 -3.56
CA HIS A 69 4.42 12.93 -3.44
C HIS A 69 3.39 12.41 -4.43
N GLN A 70 2.53 11.51 -3.96
CA GLN A 70 1.54 10.80 -4.76
C GLN A 70 0.38 11.71 -5.15
N VAL A 71 -0.04 11.62 -6.41
CA VAL A 71 -1.07 12.48 -7.00
C VAL A 71 -2.23 11.70 -7.62
N HIS A 72 -2.34 10.40 -7.29
CA HIS A 72 -3.37 9.47 -7.77
C HIS A 72 -3.39 9.32 -9.29
N LYS A 73 -2.21 9.32 -9.91
CA LYS A 73 -1.97 9.02 -11.33
C LYS A 73 -1.38 7.62 -11.51
N ALA A 74 -0.61 7.43 -12.59
CA ALA A 74 0.06 6.16 -12.89
C ALA A 74 1.54 6.36 -13.27
N GLU A 75 2.17 7.42 -12.76
CA GLU A 75 3.58 7.72 -13.02
C GLU A 75 4.49 6.85 -12.12
N ILE A 76 5.53 6.27 -12.72
CA ILE A 76 6.43 5.30 -12.09
C ILE A 76 7.85 5.84 -12.17
N ALA A 77 8.50 6.05 -11.01
CA ALA A 77 9.90 6.44 -10.95
C ALA A 77 10.82 5.22 -10.86
N VAL A 78 11.91 5.24 -11.62
CA VAL A 78 13.02 4.28 -11.52
C VAL A 78 14.14 4.91 -10.69
N ILE A 79 14.44 4.30 -9.56
CA ILE A 79 15.47 4.79 -8.63
C ILE A 79 16.78 4.06 -8.92
N THR A 80 17.72 4.76 -9.53
CA THR A 80 19.09 4.26 -9.78
C THR A 80 20.08 4.77 -8.74
N GLU A 81 19.85 5.98 -8.21
CA GLU A 81 20.60 6.59 -7.14
C GLU A 81 19.61 7.22 -6.14
N PRO A 82 19.72 6.91 -4.83
CA PRO A 82 18.70 7.36 -3.86
C PRO A 82 18.79 8.87 -3.53
N ILE A 83 19.90 9.54 -3.82
CA ILE A 83 20.16 10.90 -3.37
C ILE A 83 19.77 11.92 -4.45
N GLY A 84 19.01 12.94 -4.05
CA GLY A 84 18.72 14.12 -4.88
C GLY A 84 17.65 13.93 -5.95
N MET A 85 16.92 12.84 -5.95
CA MET A 85 15.80 12.63 -6.88
C MET A 85 14.59 13.47 -6.47
N ASP A 86 14.00 14.16 -7.44
CA ASP A 86 12.66 14.72 -7.29
C ASP A 86 11.62 13.60 -7.47
N LEU A 87 10.84 13.37 -6.43
CA LEU A 87 9.79 12.34 -6.39
C LEU A 87 8.38 12.96 -6.42
N GLU A 88 8.26 14.17 -6.96
CA GLU A 88 6.98 14.86 -7.13
C GLU A 88 6.16 14.19 -8.24
N GLY A 89 4.89 13.86 -7.95
CA GLY A 89 3.92 13.41 -8.95
C GLY A 89 3.98 11.92 -9.31
N TYR A 90 4.83 11.13 -8.66
CA TYR A 90 4.87 9.69 -8.87
C TYR A 90 3.95 8.94 -7.91
N ASP A 91 3.33 7.87 -8.41
CA ASP A 91 2.48 6.97 -7.64
C ASP A 91 3.08 5.56 -7.49
N ALA A 92 4.23 5.31 -8.11
CA ALA A 92 5.02 4.10 -7.90
C ALA A 92 6.52 4.38 -7.96
N LEU A 93 7.28 3.62 -7.17
CA LEU A 93 8.75 3.62 -7.17
C LEU A 93 9.26 2.20 -7.43
N MET A 94 10.34 2.07 -8.21
CA MET A 94 11.02 0.79 -8.43
C MET A 94 12.52 0.95 -8.37
N THR A 95 13.24 -0.08 -7.87
CA THR A 95 14.70 -0.08 -7.75
C THR A 95 15.27 -1.49 -7.70
N ASN A 96 16.53 -1.63 -8.10
CA ASN A 96 17.39 -2.76 -7.81
C ASN A 96 18.59 -2.38 -6.91
N VAL A 97 18.57 -1.18 -6.35
CA VAL A 97 19.62 -0.70 -5.43
C VAL A 97 19.39 -1.28 -4.04
N GLU A 98 20.40 -1.96 -3.51
CA GLU A 98 20.33 -2.55 -2.17
C GLU A 98 20.34 -1.49 -1.06
N GLU A 99 19.72 -1.83 0.09
CA GLU A 99 19.63 -0.98 1.29
C GLU A 99 18.92 0.36 1.05
N VAL A 100 18.07 0.44 0.02
CA VAL A 100 17.15 1.56 -0.20
C VAL A 100 15.73 1.10 0.11
N CYS A 101 15.07 1.80 1.01
CA CYS A 101 13.65 1.61 1.30
C CYS A 101 12.83 2.46 0.34
N ILE A 102 12.17 1.84 -0.60
CA ILE A 102 11.12 2.51 -1.37
C ILE A 102 9.75 2.17 -0.79
N GLY A 103 8.83 3.11 -0.82
CA GLY A 103 7.48 2.85 -0.30
C GLY A 103 6.48 3.90 -0.71
N VAL A 104 5.23 3.57 -0.46
CA VAL A 104 4.08 4.43 -0.74
C VAL A 104 3.26 4.67 0.51
N SER A 105 2.50 5.74 0.50
CA SER A 105 1.74 6.26 1.62
C SER A 105 0.25 6.15 1.32
N THR A 106 -0.51 5.45 2.18
CA THR A 106 -1.92 5.16 1.95
C THR A 106 -2.78 5.42 3.18
N ALA A 107 -4.05 5.68 2.95
CA ALA A 107 -5.16 5.58 3.91
C ALA A 107 -6.39 5.22 3.08
N ASP A 108 -6.71 3.94 2.98
CA ASP A 108 -7.71 3.27 2.14
C ASP A 108 -7.26 2.85 0.74
N CYS A 109 -6.43 3.64 0.04
CA CYS A 109 -5.84 3.20 -1.24
C CYS A 109 -5.01 1.92 -1.03
N ILE A 110 -4.86 1.12 -2.08
CA ILE A 110 -4.19 -0.18 -2.03
C ILE A 110 -2.70 -0.02 -2.31
N PRO A 111 -1.82 -0.34 -1.34
CA PRO A 111 -0.40 -0.46 -1.63
C PRO A 111 -0.10 -1.84 -2.20
N VAL A 112 0.72 -1.91 -3.25
CA VAL A 112 1.18 -3.17 -3.84
C VAL A 112 2.70 -3.19 -3.86
N LEU A 113 3.29 -4.23 -3.29
CA LEU A 113 4.72 -4.47 -3.33
C LEU A 113 5.01 -5.61 -4.29
N LEU A 114 5.99 -5.41 -5.19
CA LEU A 114 6.45 -6.41 -6.14
C LEU A 114 7.92 -6.73 -5.89
N TYR A 115 8.29 -7.98 -6.03
CA TYR A 115 9.65 -8.47 -5.96
C TYR A 115 9.98 -9.43 -7.09
N ASP A 116 11.08 -9.15 -7.80
CA ASP A 116 11.70 -10.05 -8.76
C ASP A 116 12.94 -10.71 -8.13
N PRO A 117 12.89 -12.01 -7.78
CA PRO A 117 14.03 -12.70 -7.18
C PRO A 117 15.18 -12.95 -8.17
N ARG A 118 14.91 -12.97 -9.46
CA ARG A 118 15.90 -13.19 -10.52
C ARG A 118 16.74 -11.94 -10.77
N GLN A 119 16.06 -10.83 -11.01
CA GLN A 119 16.70 -9.54 -11.30
C GLN A 119 17.05 -8.77 -10.01
N ARG A 120 16.62 -9.26 -8.85
CA ARG A 120 16.77 -8.56 -7.57
C ARG A 120 16.27 -7.12 -7.66
N ALA A 121 15.04 -6.98 -8.11
CA ALA A 121 14.38 -5.68 -8.24
C ALA A 121 13.08 -5.66 -7.42
N VAL A 122 12.74 -4.50 -6.90
CA VAL A 122 11.54 -4.27 -6.09
C VAL A 122 10.74 -3.10 -6.62
N CYS A 123 9.43 -3.13 -6.41
CA CYS A 123 8.54 -2.01 -6.73
C CYS A 123 7.53 -1.81 -5.60
N ALA A 124 7.20 -0.55 -5.30
CA ALA A 124 6.13 -0.15 -4.40
C ALA A 124 5.14 0.73 -5.16
N VAL A 125 3.87 0.33 -5.20
CA VAL A 125 2.82 0.95 -6.01
C VAL A 125 1.70 1.47 -5.13
N HIS A 126 1.27 2.71 -5.35
CA HIS A 126 0.07 3.30 -4.78
C HIS A 126 -1.09 3.15 -5.76
N ALA A 127 -1.98 2.21 -5.51
CA ALA A 127 -3.16 1.96 -6.31
C ALA A 127 -4.43 2.51 -5.62
N GLY A 128 -4.62 3.82 -5.67
CA GLY A 128 -5.92 4.45 -5.42
C GLY A 128 -6.89 4.12 -6.58
N TRP A 129 -8.20 4.37 -6.43
CA TRP A 129 -9.17 3.98 -7.45
C TRP A 129 -8.85 4.55 -8.86
N ARG A 130 -8.33 5.79 -8.94
CA ARG A 130 -7.92 6.38 -10.23
C ARG A 130 -6.71 5.67 -10.83
N GLY A 131 -5.68 5.40 -10.02
CA GLY A 131 -4.51 4.62 -10.46
C GLY A 131 -4.89 3.20 -10.86
N THR A 132 -5.83 2.58 -10.14
CA THR A 132 -6.36 1.25 -10.48
C THR A 132 -7.09 1.26 -11.83
N VAL A 133 -7.94 2.26 -12.08
CA VAL A 133 -8.62 2.47 -13.39
C VAL A 133 -7.59 2.66 -14.51
N MET A 134 -6.53 3.40 -14.26
CA MET A 134 -5.42 3.60 -15.20
C MET A 134 -4.46 2.40 -15.31
N ARG A 135 -4.73 1.28 -14.63
CA ARG A 135 -3.92 0.07 -14.69
C ARG A 135 -2.49 0.23 -14.17
N ILE A 136 -2.28 1.02 -13.11
CA ILE A 136 -0.95 1.32 -12.58
C ILE A 136 -0.16 0.05 -12.20
N VAL A 137 -0.82 -1.00 -11.72
CA VAL A 137 -0.16 -2.26 -11.34
C VAL A 137 0.33 -3.01 -12.58
N GLU A 138 -0.48 -3.13 -13.64
CA GLU A 138 -0.05 -3.71 -14.92
C GLU A 138 1.10 -2.91 -15.53
N GLN A 139 0.99 -1.58 -15.52
CA GLN A 139 2.05 -0.68 -16.01
C GLN A 139 3.35 -0.85 -15.21
N SER A 140 3.26 -1.06 -13.88
CA SER A 140 4.43 -1.31 -13.03
C SER A 140 5.12 -2.63 -13.39
N VAL A 141 4.36 -3.70 -13.63
CA VAL A 141 4.92 -4.98 -14.09
C VAL A 141 5.59 -4.83 -15.46
N ALA A 142 4.92 -4.17 -16.40
CA ALA A 142 5.47 -3.91 -17.73
C ALA A 142 6.76 -3.06 -17.65
N ARG A 143 6.79 -2.06 -16.78
CA ARG A 143 7.97 -1.22 -16.57
C ARG A 143 9.13 -1.97 -15.92
N MET A 144 8.87 -2.89 -14.98
CA MET A 144 9.89 -3.79 -14.43
C MET A 144 10.47 -4.70 -15.54
N THR A 145 9.61 -5.21 -16.44
CA THR A 145 10.07 -6.00 -17.60
C THR A 145 10.98 -5.18 -18.51
N GLU A 146 10.59 -3.95 -18.82
CA GLU A 146 11.36 -3.06 -19.68
C GLU A 146 12.73 -2.70 -19.08
N VAL A 147 12.76 -2.32 -17.78
CA VAL A 147 13.94 -1.75 -17.14
C VAL A 147 14.91 -2.83 -16.64
N TYR A 148 14.37 -3.91 -16.06
CA TYR A 148 15.18 -4.93 -15.39
C TYR A 148 15.20 -6.29 -16.12
N GLY A 149 14.40 -6.45 -17.18
CA GLY A 149 14.23 -7.75 -17.84
C GLY A 149 13.42 -8.74 -16.99
N THR A 150 12.58 -8.22 -16.10
CA THR A 150 11.69 -9.03 -15.25
C THR A 150 10.78 -9.90 -16.11
N ASN A 151 10.74 -11.20 -15.81
CA ASN A 151 9.69 -12.08 -16.30
C ASN A 151 8.53 -12.03 -15.30
N PRO A 152 7.30 -11.62 -15.70
CA PRO A 152 6.16 -11.55 -14.79
C PRO A 152 5.88 -12.87 -14.05
N ALA A 153 6.18 -14.01 -14.66
CA ALA A 153 6.02 -15.33 -14.05
C ALA A 153 6.95 -15.59 -12.84
N ASP A 154 8.02 -14.81 -12.69
CA ASP A 154 8.94 -14.92 -11.56
C ASP A 154 8.58 -13.91 -10.43
N LEU A 155 7.66 -12.95 -10.67
CA LEU A 155 7.29 -11.94 -9.69
C LEU A 155 6.53 -12.52 -8.50
N ILE A 156 6.87 -12.02 -7.31
CA ILE A 156 6.11 -12.23 -6.08
C ILE A 156 5.47 -10.89 -5.69
N ALA A 157 4.16 -10.91 -5.40
CA ALA A 157 3.39 -9.72 -5.10
C ALA A 157 2.73 -9.80 -3.72
N GLN A 158 2.77 -8.68 -2.98
CA GLN A 158 2.03 -8.48 -1.74
C GLN A 158 1.10 -7.26 -1.89
N ILE A 159 -0.19 -7.49 -1.86
CA ILE A 159 -1.21 -6.44 -1.72
C ILE A 159 -1.36 -6.16 -0.23
N GLY A 160 -1.10 -4.91 0.19
CA GLY A 160 -1.13 -4.50 1.60
C GLY A 160 -2.50 -4.05 2.08
N PRO A 161 -2.59 -3.47 3.30
CA PRO A 161 -3.83 -2.99 3.89
C PRO A 161 -4.47 -1.87 3.08
N GLY A 162 -5.78 -1.95 2.86
CA GLY A 162 -6.56 -0.94 2.17
C GLY A 162 -8.05 -1.05 2.48
N ILE A 163 -8.88 -0.27 1.82
CA ILE A 163 -10.33 -0.36 1.99
C ILE A 163 -10.88 -1.51 1.17
N HIS A 164 -11.69 -2.38 1.79
CA HIS A 164 -12.29 -3.57 1.16
C HIS A 164 -13.70 -3.29 0.63
N LEU A 165 -14.21 -4.23 -0.15
CA LEU A 165 -15.51 -4.16 -0.85
C LEU A 165 -16.64 -3.61 0.03
N GLU A 166 -16.83 -4.18 1.24
CA GLU A 166 -17.96 -3.83 2.12
C GLU A 166 -17.90 -2.38 2.63
N SER A 167 -16.71 -1.78 2.60
CA SER A 167 -16.46 -0.43 3.12
C SER A 167 -16.25 0.63 2.04
N PHE A 168 -15.97 0.22 0.80
CA PHE A 168 -15.67 1.15 -0.30
C PHE A 168 -16.92 1.47 -1.12
N GLU A 169 -17.87 2.18 -0.48
CA GLU A 169 -19.00 2.79 -1.17
C GLU A 169 -18.52 3.86 -2.17
N VAL A 170 -19.08 3.84 -3.38
CA VAL A 170 -18.73 4.74 -4.47
C VAL A 170 -19.98 5.32 -5.15
N GLY A 171 -19.82 6.47 -5.80
CA GLY A 171 -20.82 7.04 -6.69
C GLY A 171 -20.84 6.35 -8.07
N ASP A 172 -21.87 6.63 -8.83
CA ASP A 172 -22.07 6.05 -10.17
C ASP A 172 -20.92 6.44 -11.12
N GLU A 173 -20.34 7.62 -10.94
CA GLU A 173 -19.20 8.11 -11.73
C GLU A 173 -17.94 7.25 -11.55
N VAL A 174 -17.70 6.72 -10.33
CA VAL A 174 -16.58 5.82 -10.07
C VAL A 174 -16.87 4.44 -10.64
N TYR A 175 -18.09 3.92 -10.43
CA TYR A 175 -18.52 2.65 -11.03
C TYR A 175 -18.33 2.69 -12.56
N GLN A 176 -18.84 3.73 -13.22
CA GLN A 176 -18.74 3.90 -14.66
C GLN A 176 -17.28 4.01 -15.14
N ALA A 177 -16.39 4.61 -14.35
CA ALA A 177 -14.97 4.70 -14.69
C ALA A 177 -14.32 3.30 -14.76
N PHE A 178 -14.66 2.38 -13.82
CA PHE A 178 -14.18 1.00 -13.85
C PHE A 178 -14.78 0.22 -15.03
N GLU A 179 -16.08 0.36 -15.28
CA GLU A 179 -16.77 -0.30 -16.40
C GLU A 179 -16.15 0.14 -17.74
N ASN A 180 -15.96 1.46 -17.95
CA ASN A 180 -15.34 2.02 -19.15
C ASN A 180 -13.88 1.58 -19.34
N ALA A 181 -13.16 1.31 -18.24
CA ALA A 181 -11.80 0.77 -18.26
C ALA A 181 -11.77 -0.76 -18.51
N GLY A 182 -12.92 -1.39 -18.75
CA GLY A 182 -13.03 -2.80 -19.12
C GLY A 182 -12.82 -3.78 -17.95
N PHE A 183 -13.11 -3.35 -16.71
CA PHE A 183 -13.17 -4.29 -15.59
C PHE A 183 -14.45 -5.13 -15.66
N ASP A 184 -14.37 -6.40 -15.29
CA ASP A 184 -15.57 -7.22 -15.08
C ASP A 184 -16.27 -6.80 -13.78
N MET A 185 -17.28 -5.95 -13.93
CA MET A 185 -18.02 -5.38 -12.81
C MET A 185 -18.72 -6.43 -11.96
N ASN A 186 -19.06 -7.61 -12.53
CA ASN A 186 -19.65 -8.71 -11.76
C ASN A 186 -18.66 -9.32 -10.76
N SER A 187 -17.38 -9.31 -11.10
CA SER A 187 -16.31 -9.83 -10.24
C SER A 187 -15.93 -8.86 -9.13
N ILE A 188 -15.88 -7.54 -9.43
CA ILE A 188 -15.30 -6.53 -8.54
C ILE A 188 -16.31 -5.62 -7.84
N SER A 189 -17.62 -5.72 -8.13
CA SER A 189 -18.58 -4.80 -7.54
C SER A 189 -19.80 -5.49 -6.94
N ARG A 190 -20.42 -4.85 -5.97
CA ARG A 190 -21.69 -5.25 -5.36
C ARG A 190 -22.52 -4.01 -5.03
N LYS A 191 -23.85 -4.17 -4.98
CA LYS A 191 -24.76 -3.18 -4.42
C LYS A 191 -25.14 -3.54 -2.99
N TYR A 192 -24.95 -2.58 -2.09
CA TYR A 192 -25.42 -2.71 -0.70
C TYR A 192 -26.47 -1.65 -0.38
N PRO A 193 -27.48 -1.96 0.47
CA PRO A 193 -28.46 -0.98 0.93
C PRO A 193 -27.76 0.15 1.72
N CYS A 194 -28.19 1.40 1.49
CA CYS A 194 -27.69 2.55 2.25
C CYS A 194 -28.04 2.40 3.74
N GLY A 195 -27.09 2.69 4.64
CA GLY A 195 -27.31 2.66 6.07
C GLY A 195 -27.17 1.30 6.74
N SER A 196 -26.72 0.27 6.04
CA SER A 196 -26.42 -1.04 6.63
C SER A 196 -25.16 -0.98 7.50
N LYS A 197 -25.28 -0.36 8.67
CA LYS A 197 -24.45 -0.72 9.81
C LYS A 197 -24.93 -2.09 10.27
N LEU A 198 -24.22 -3.15 9.88
CA LEU A 198 -24.45 -4.53 10.34
C LEU A 198 -25.89 -5.06 10.13
N PHE A 199 -26.13 -5.69 9.02
CA PHE A 199 -26.96 -6.88 8.76
C PHE A 199 -28.11 -7.18 9.73
N THR A 200 -29.21 -6.42 9.72
CA THR A 200 -30.43 -6.92 10.38
C THR A 200 -31.76 -6.61 9.69
N PHE A 201 -31.83 -5.85 8.62
CA PHE A 201 -33.10 -5.69 7.90
C PHE A 201 -32.90 -5.62 6.38
N HIS A 202 -33.36 -6.64 5.67
CA HIS A 202 -33.62 -6.61 4.23
C HIS A 202 -34.85 -5.75 3.96
N SER A 203 -34.69 -4.44 3.81
CA SER A 203 -35.74 -3.59 3.26
C SER A 203 -35.40 -3.32 1.78
N SER A 204 -36.19 -3.90 0.89
CA SER A 204 -36.16 -3.64 -0.56
C SER A 204 -36.48 -2.19 -0.95
N LEU A 205 -36.76 -1.32 0.02
CA LEU A 205 -37.13 0.08 -0.15
C LEU A 205 -35.97 1.07 0.11
N LEU A 206 -34.83 0.61 0.62
CA LEU A 206 -33.69 1.49 0.84
C LEU A 206 -32.90 1.67 -0.47
N PRO A 207 -32.46 2.91 -0.79
CA PRO A 207 -31.56 3.14 -1.90
C PRO A 207 -30.28 2.32 -1.70
N SER A 208 -29.80 1.70 -2.77
CA SER A 208 -28.57 0.91 -2.74
C SER A 208 -27.43 1.70 -3.41
N LYS A 209 -26.22 1.49 -2.92
CA LYS A 209 -24.99 2.10 -3.43
C LYS A 209 -24.04 1.05 -3.95
N TRP A 210 -23.28 1.43 -4.96
CA TRP A 210 -22.20 0.60 -5.47
C TRP A 210 -21.03 0.57 -4.49
N HIS A 211 -20.42 -0.59 -4.38
CA HIS A 211 -19.17 -0.83 -3.70
C HIS A 211 -18.23 -1.55 -4.65
N ILE A 212 -16.94 -1.24 -4.57
CA ILE A 212 -15.90 -1.81 -5.44
C ILE A 212 -14.82 -2.48 -4.59
N ASP A 213 -14.38 -3.65 -5.02
CA ASP A 213 -13.28 -4.42 -4.43
C ASP A 213 -11.94 -3.97 -5.02
N LEU A 214 -11.33 -2.93 -4.44
CA LEU A 214 -10.04 -2.44 -4.90
C LEU A 214 -8.90 -3.47 -4.75
N PRO A 215 -8.79 -4.24 -3.65
CA PRO A 215 -7.83 -5.34 -3.56
C PRO A 215 -7.97 -6.33 -4.71
N GLU A 216 -9.19 -6.77 -5.01
CA GLU A 216 -9.46 -7.70 -6.09
C GLU A 216 -9.15 -7.11 -7.47
N CYS A 217 -9.49 -5.83 -7.71
CA CYS A 217 -9.12 -5.15 -8.96
C CYS A 217 -7.61 -5.22 -9.22
N ASN A 218 -6.79 -4.98 -8.19
CA ASN A 218 -5.34 -5.01 -8.31
C ASN A 218 -4.78 -6.43 -8.40
N ARG A 219 -5.41 -7.41 -7.73
CA ARG A 219 -5.08 -8.83 -7.88
C ARG A 219 -5.30 -9.31 -9.32
N LEU A 220 -6.44 -8.95 -9.92
CA LEU A 220 -6.76 -9.28 -11.31
C LEU A 220 -5.78 -8.62 -12.29
N GLN A 221 -5.34 -7.39 -12.04
CA GLN A 221 -4.31 -6.74 -12.85
C GLN A 221 -2.98 -7.50 -12.80
N LEU A 222 -2.54 -7.98 -11.64
CA LEU A 222 -1.33 -8.79 -11.50
C LEU A 222 -1.44 -10.09 -12.32
N ILE A 223 -2.57 -10.77 -12.25
CA ILE A 223 -2.82 -12.00 -13.02
C ILE A 223 -2.81 -11.70 -14.52
N SER A 224 -3.50 -10.64 -14.94
CA SER A 224 -3.53 -10.19 -16.35
C SER A 224 -2.12 -9.86 -16.87
N ALA A 225 -1.26 -9.29 -16.02
CA ALA A 225 0.13 -9.00 -16.34
C ALA A 225 1.03 -10.25 -16.36
N GLY A 226 0.53 -11.44 -16.04
CA GLY A 226 1.25 -12.70 -16.07
C GLY A 226 1.90 -13.13 -14.75
N VAL A 227 1.57 -12.47 -13.63
CA VAL A 227 2.00 -12.91 -12.29
C VAL A 227 1.16 -14.12 -11.87
N PRO A 228 1.77 -15.26 -11.49
CA PRO A 228 1.03 -16.43 -11.03
C PRO A 228 0.19 -16.13 -9.80
N GLU A 229 -1.04 -16.58 -9.78
CA GLU A 229 -1.97 -16.36 -8.66
C GLU A 229 -1.39 -16.87 -7.32
N THR A 230 -0.66 -17.98 -7.36
CA THR A 230 0.01 -18.57 -6.19
C THR A 230 1.13 -17.72 -5.63
N GLN A 231 1.61 -16.72 -6.37
CA GLN A 231 2.65 -15.77 -5.96
C GLN A 231 2.06 -14.41 -5.52
N ILE A 232 0.73 -14.29 -5.46
CA ILE A 232 0.04 -13.07 -5.03
C ILE A 232 -0.56 -13.29 -3.64
N SER A 233 -0.08 -12.52 -2.67
CA SER A 233 -0.65 -12.47 -1.32
C SER A 233 -1.48 -11.21 -1.14
N VAL A 234 -2.66 -11.35 -0.51
CA VAL A 234 -3.56 -10.22 -0.24
C VAL A 234 -3.74 -10.07 1.26
N SER A 235 -3.56 -8.87 1.78
CA SER A 235 -3.82 -8.55 3.19
C SER A 235 -5.32 -8.67 3.49
N PRO A 236 -5.70 -9.36 4.58
CA PRO A 236 -7.10 -9.42 5.01
C PRO A 236 -7.56 -8.15 5.75
N VAL A 237 -6.69 -7.15 5.86
CA VAL A 237 -6.93 -5.94 6.66
C VAL A 237 -7.71 -4.90 5.86
N CYS A 238 -8.96 -4.65 6.27
CA CYS A 238 -9.72 -3.48 5.83
C CYS A 238 -9.39 -2.28 6.74
N THR A 239 -8.78 -1.23 6.18
CA THR A 239 -8.35 -0.03 6.92
C THR A 239 -9.52 0.71 7.54
N TYR A 240 -10.67 0.76 6.87
CA TYR A 240 -11.89 1.37 7.40
C TYR A 240 -12.41 0.65 8.65
N MET A 241 -12.43 -0.69 8.63
CA MET A 241 -12.91 -1.51 9.76
C MET A 241 -11.92 -1.55 10.91
N GLN A 242 -10.62 -1.46 10.62
CA GLN A 242 -9.54 -1.52 11.60
C GLN A 242 -8.86 -0.15 11.78
N SER A 243 -9.66 0.93 11.79
CA SER A 243 -9.17 2.31 11.85
C SER A 243 -8.48 2.69 13.17
N ASP A 244 -8.61 1.86 14.20
CA ASP A 244 -7.84 1.99 15.44
C ASP A 244 -6.38 1.57 15.29
N THR A 245 -6.10 0.65 14.38
CA THR A 245 -4.75 0.13 14.10
C THR A 245 -4.13 0.74 12.85
N TYR A 246 -4.93 1.04 11.83
CA TYR A 246 -4.49 1.59 10.55
C TYR A 246 -5.18 2.91 10.24
N PHE A 247 -4.53 3.78 9.47
CA PHE A 247 -5.19 5.00 9.01
C PHE A 247 -6.19 4.71 7.90
N SER A 248 -7.36 5.36 7.98
CA SER A 248 -8.40 5.35 6.96
C SER A 248 -8.90 6.77 6.74
N ALA A 249 -8.70 7.31 5.55
CA ALA A 249 -9.19 8.64 5.18
C ALA A 249 -10.72 8.69 5.13
N ARG A 250 -11.37 7.60 4.73
CA ARG A 250 -12.83 7.43 4.74
C ARG A 250 -13.40 7.52 6.16
N ARG A 251 -12.69 6.99 7.16
CA ARG A 251 -13.14 6.94 8.55
C ARG A 251 -12.72 8.16 9.35
N LEU A 252 -11.49 8.64 9.16
CA LEU A 252 -10.85 9.67 10.00
C LEU A 252 -10.82 11.05 9.33
N GLY A 253 -11.18 11.12 8.05
CA GLY A 253 -11.06 12.33 7.23
C GLY A 253 -9.75 12.40 6.46
N ILE A 254 -9.75 13.24 5.42
CA ILE A 254 -8.60 13.41 4.51
C ILE A 254 -7.36 13.97 5.23
N GLU A 255 -7.56 14.80 6.25
CA GLU A 255 -6.53 15.35 7.12
C GLU A 255 -6.22 14.37 8.27
N SER A 256 -5.81 13.17 7.96
CA SER A 256 -5.37 12.15 8.92
C SER A 256 -4.01 11.61 8.53
N GLY A 257 -3.38 10.83 9.42
CA GLY A 257 -2.11 10.18 9.12
C GLY A 257 -2.22 9.17 7.98
N ARG A 258 -1.06 8.65 7.57
CA ARG A 258 -0.95 7.68 6.47
C ARG A 258 -0.16 6.45 6.93
N ILE A 259 -0.55 5.31 6.42
CA ILE A 259 0.21 4.06 6.46
C ILE A 259 1.37 4.20 5.49
N PHE A 260 2.58 3.89 5.90
CA PHE A 260 3.70 3.73 4.99
C PHE A 260 3.92 2.24 4.71
N THR A 261 3.78 1.84 3.45
CA THR A 261 4.05 0.47 3.01
C THR A 261 5.33 0.48 2.19
N GLY A 262 6.35 -0.21 2.68
CA GLY A 262 7.70 -0.14 2.14
C GLY A 262 8.34 -1.50 1.91
N ILE A 263 9.35 -1.50 1.04
CA ILE A 263 10.16 -2.67 0.70
C ILE A 263 11.63 -2.28 0.56
N ILE A 264 12.53 -3.14 1.05
CA ILE A 264 13.98 -2.97 0.98
C ILE A 264 14.60 -4.25 0.45
N LEU A 265 15.43 -4.11 -0.56
CA LEU A 265 16.32 -5.17 -1.02
C LEU A 265 17.58 -5.18 -0.13
N ARG A 266 17.77 -6.24 0.64
CA ARG A 266 18.92 -6.35 1.56
C ARG A 266 20.14 -6.94 0.87
N ARG A 267 21.35 -6.57 1.35
CA ARG A 267 22.61 -7.16 0.87
C ARG A 267 22.63 -8.67 1.11
N ARG A 268 23.20 -9.40 0.17
CA ARG A 268 23.41 -10.85 0.32
C ARG A 268 24.32 -11.11 1.52
N GLY A 269 23.93 -12.09 2.35
CA GLY A 269 24.69 -12.48 3.54
C GLY A 269 24.48 -11.62 4.79
N CYS A 270 23.61 -10.60 4.72
CA CYS A 270 23.21 -9.88 5.92
C CYS A 270 22.14 -10.69 6.66
N HIS A 271 22.54 -11.43 7.72
CA HIS A 271 21.58 -12.05 8.63
C HIS A 271 20.93 -10.91 9.44
N LEU A 272 19.72 -10.55 9.09
CA LEU A 272 18.90 -9.67 9.93
C LEU A 272 18.73 -10.36 11.29
N LEU A 273 18.91 -9.57 12.36
CA LEU A 273 18.45 -9.99 13.68
C LEU A 273 16.98 -10.43 13.57
N PRO A 274 16.57 -11.50 14.27
CA PRO A 274 15.20 -11.98 14.18
C PRO A 274 14.24 -10.82 14.43
N ILE A 275 13.33 -10.62 13.48
CA ILE A 275 12.28 -9.59 13.54
C ILE A 275 11.51 -9.83 14.83
N PRO A 276 11.36 -8.84 15.72
CA PRO A 276 10.58 -9.01 16.95
C PRO A 276 9.15 -9.41 16.54
N GLN A 277 8.77 -10.64 16.88
CA GLN A 277 7.39 -11.07 16.73
C GLN A 277 6.54 -10.28 17.72
N HIS A 278 5.71 -9.38 17.24
CA HIS A 278 4.68 -8.78 18.09
C HIS A 278 3.72 -9.89 18.53
N PRO A 279 3.44 -10.02 19.83
CA PRO A 279 2.47 -10.99 20.29
C PRO A 279 1.12 -10.66 19.65
N GLN A 280 0.57 -11.59 18.86
CA GLN A 280 -0.79 -11.52 18.37
C GLN A 280 -1.70 -11.37 19.61
N ARG A 281 -2.36 -10.23 19.75
CA ARG A 281 -3.45 -10.10 20.73
C ARG A 281 -4.51 -11.11 20.33
N ARG A 282 -4.67 -12.17 21.12
CA ARG A 282 -5.79 -13.11 20.97
C ARG A 282 -7.07 -12.28 21.10
N ALA A 283 -7.91 -12.34 20.05
CA ALA A 283 -9.28 -11.86 20.15
C ALA A 283 -9.97 -12.65 21.26
N THR A 284 -10.38 -11.98 22.32
CA THR A 284 -11.33 -12.47 23.33
C THR A 284 -12.72 -12.05 22.93
#